data_8d348a4fc19bd80d1d3d85a2189fa5fd
#
_entry.id   8d348a4fc19bd80d1d3d85a2189fa5fd
#
_cell.length_a   1.000
_cell.length_b   1.000
_cell.length_c   1.000
_cell.angle_alpha   90.00
_cell.angle_beta   90.00
_cell.angle_gamma   90.00
#
_symmetry.space_group_name_H-M   'P 1'
#
loop_
_entity.id
_entity.type
_entity.pdbx_description
1 polymer ?
#
loop_
_entity_poly.entity_id
_entity_poly.type
_entity_poly.pdbx_seq_one_letter_code
_entity_poly.pdbx_strand_id
1 'polypeptide(L)'
;DTVEVELLGYAEETSHGAKVTVKILNRGLPGRAIYYGDAELMDLEPGAHVTAEALFNSATDPTGKGLHLRNFTAKGVYILLYQRGDPTYDDTNAGALKYLPQRIARTLGETIERSYSEREGAFLRALLLGDKKYLDEEDASNLSEVGLSHVMAVSGLHCCFLASLIGSLMGDKRKKLRCAVTIPLIFLYAFVTGLTPSILRACIMISMGMIAPLLGRDNDPPTSI
;
A
#
# COMPACT_ATOMS: atom_id res chain seq x y z
N ASP A 1 8.27 16.73 -23.67
CA ASP A 1 9.35 17.18 -22.75
C ASP A 1 9.98 15.98 -22.05
N THR A 2 11.31 15.96 -21.97
CA THR A 2 12.04 14.90 -21.23
C THR A 2 11.74 15.00 -19.73
N VAL A 3 11.37 13.90 -19.15
CA VAL A 3 11.08 13.77 -17.71
C VAL A 3 11.92 12.63 -17.12
N GLU A 4 12.46 12.87 -15.93
CA GLU A 4 13.10 11.84 -15.12
C GLU A 4 12.23 11.57 -13.90
N VAL A 5 11.85 10.30 -13.70
CA VAL A 5 10.95 9.88 -12.66
C VAL A 5 11.51 8.69 -11.88
N GLU A 6 11.25 8.66 -10.57
CA GLU A 6 11.54 7.55 -9.66
C GLU A 6 10.25 6.76 -9.43
N LEU A 7 10.27 5.45 -9.61
CA LEU A 7 9.14 4.57 -9.36
C LEU A 7 8.89 4.45 -7.85
N LEU A 8 7.68 4.78 -7.41
CA LEU A 8 7.30 4.68 -6.00
C LEU A 8 6.66 3.34 -5.63
N GLY A 9 6.38 2.49 -6.61
CA GLY A 9 5.77 1.18 -6.44
C GLY A 9 5.91 0.34 -7.69
N TYR A 10 5.31 -0.84 -7.69
CA TYR A 10 5.24 -1.69 -8.88
C TYR A 10 4.23 -1.15 -9.87
N ALA A 11 4.51 -1.35 -11.15
CA ALA A 11 3.58 -0.99 -12.21
C ALA A 11 2.35 -1.91 -12.20
N GLU A 12 1.24 -1.38 -12.68
CA GLU A 12 -0.03 -2.07 -12.83
C GLU A 12 -0.36 -2.18 -14.31
N GLU A 13 -0.78 -3.35 -14.74
CA GLU A 13 -1.24 -3.57 -16.10
C GLU A 13 -2.47 -2.69 -16.40
N THR A 14 -2.53 -2.18 -17.62
CA THR A 14 -3.68 -1.44 -18.14
C THR A 14 -4.01 -1.95 -19.54
N SER A 15 -5.18 -1.61 -20.06
CA SER A 15 -5.61 -2.00 -21.40
C SER A 15 -4.65 -1.58 -22.54
N HIS A 16 -3.73 -0.66 -22.29
CA HIS A 16 -2.83 -0.07 -23.31
C HIS A 16 -1.36 -0.02 -22.83
N GLY A 17 -0.94 -0.91 -21.94
CA GLY A 17 0.41 -0.94 -21.40
C GLY A 17 0.42 -1.03 -19.88
N ALA A 18 1.28 -0.27 -19.21
CA ALA A 18 1.38 -0.27 -17.76
C ALA A 18 1.28 1.15 -17.19
N LYS A 19 0.84 1.26 -15.94
CA LYS A 19 0.83 2.51 -15.17
C LYS A 19 1.56 2.32 -13.86
N VAL A 20 2.26 3.35 -13.40
CA VAL A 20 2.96 3.33 -12.12
C VAL A 20 2.90 4.69 -11.44
N THR A 21 2.85 4.69 -10.11
CA THR A 21 2.98 5.93 -9.35
C THR A 21 4.45 6.32 -9.26
N VAL A 22 4.77 7.54 -9.65
CA VAL A 22 6.14 8.04 -9.74
C VAL A 22 6.31 9.36 -9.01
N LYS A 23 7.58 9.67 -8.70
CA LYS A 23 8.02 10.98 -8.25
C LYS A 23 8.86 11.62 -9.36
N ILE A 24 8.53 12.86 -9.75
CA ILE A 24 9.28 13.61 -10.75
C ILE A 24 10.55 14.17 -10.11
N LEU A 25 11.72 13.96 -10.72
CA LEU A 25 13.02 14.36 -10.17
C LEU A 25 13.54 15.66 -10.77
N ASN A 26 13.41 15.85 -12.07
CA ASN A 26 14.13 16.89 -12.81
C ASN A 26 13.42 18.26 -12.92
N ARG A 27 12.20 18.43 -12.36
CA ARG A 27 11.43 19.67 -12.53
C ARG A 27 11.06 20.41 -11.24
N GLY A 28 11.51 19.91 -10.08
CA GLY A 28 11.17 20.53 -8.78
C GLY A 28 9.65 20.60 -8.49
N LEU A 29 8.83 19.87 -9.24
CA LEU A 29 7.40 19.79 -9.03
C LEU A 29 7.16 18.91 -7.80
N PRO A 30 6.60 19.47 -6.71
CA PRO A 30 6.29 18.66 -5.53
C PRO A 30 5.07 17.79 -5.86
N GLY A 31 5.20 16.48 -5.67
CA GLY A 31 4.03 15.62 -5.75
C GLY A 31 4.30 14.27 -6.40
N ARG A 32 3.24 13.47 -6.34
CA ARG A 32 3.17 12.19 -7.02
C ARG A 32 2.51 12.38 -8.38
N ALA A 33 3.03 11.69 -9.39
CA ALA A 33 2.44 11.61 -10.70
C ALA A 33 2.08 10.15 -11.01
N ILE A 34 1.20 9.92 -11.97
CA ILE A 34 1.03 8.59 -12.56
C ILE A 34 1.67 8.64 -13.94
N TYR A 35 2.56 7.70 -14.16
CA TYR A 35 3.23 7.49 -15.43
C TYR A 35 2.59 6.31 -16.16
N TYR A 36 2.15 6.55 -17.38
CA TYR A 36 1.61 5.54 -18.31
C TYR A 36 2.67 5.27 -19.37
N GLY A 37 3.08 4.02 -19.51
CA GLY A 37 4.10 3.59 -20.47
C GLY A 37 3.93 2.14 -20.89
N ASP A 38 4.98 1.59 -21.48
CA ASP A 38 5.00 0.26 -22.04
C ASP A 38 4.97 -0.85 -20.97
N ALA A 39 4.70 -2.08 -21.39
CA ALA A 39 4.64 -3.25 -20.52
C ALA A 39 5.98 -3.55 -19.81
N GLU A 40 7.11 -3.10 -20.34
CA GLU A 40 8.44 -3.24 -19.73
C GLU A 40 8.53 -2.62 -18.33
N LEU A 41 7.66 -1.63 -18.02
CA LEU A 41 7.57 -1.06 -16.68
C LEU A 41 7.19 -2.09 -15.60
N MET A 42 6.55 -3.20 -15.98
CA MET A 42 6.13 -4.24 -15.04
C MET A 42 7.30 -5.05 -14.48
N ASP A 43 8.41 -5.08 -15.21
CA ASP A 43 9.64 -5.79 -14.84
C ASP A 43 10.53 -4.95 -13.90
N LEU A 44 10.24 -3.65 -13.77
CA LEU A 44 11.03 -2.75 -12.95
C LEU A 44 10.68 -2.84 -11.48
N GLU A 45 11.70 -2.75 -10.63
CA GLU A 45 11.50 -2.66 -9.18
C GLU A 45 11.23 -1.22 -8.72
N PRO A 46 10.51 -1.05 -7.59
CA PRO A 46 10.37 0.26 -6.95
C PRO A 46 11.73 0.86 -6.63
N GLY A 47 11.90 2.14 -6.96
CA GLY A 47 13.16 2.85 -6.87
C GLY A 47 13.93 2.97 -8.18
N ALA A 48 13.55 2.23 -9.22
CA ALA A 48 14.11 2.42 -10.54
C ALA A 48 13.79 3.82 -11.08
N HIS A 49 14.72 4.38 -11.85
CA HIS A 49 14.56 5.66 -12.53
C HIS A 49 14.19 5.42 -14.00
N VAL A 50 13.25 6.18 -14.47
CA VAL A 50 12.84 6.18 -15.89
C VAL A 50 13.02 7.57 -16.45
N THR A 51 13.81 7.66 -17.52
CA THR A 51 13.97 8.89 -18.29
C THR A 51 13.31 8.70 -19.64
N ALA A 52 12.28 9.48 -19.92
CA ALA A 52 11.52 9.40 -21.16
C ALA A 52 10.99 10.77 -21.59
N GLU A 53 10.63 10.89 -22.86
CA GLU A 53 9.77 11.97 -23.30
C GLU A 53 8.33 11.68 -22.85
N ALA A 54 7.67 12.63 -22.20
CA ALA A 54 6.32 12.48 -21.74
C ALA A 54 5.43 13.68 -22.05
N LEU A 55 4.15 13.37 -22.29
CA LEU A 55 3.08 14.36 -22.30
C LEU A 55 2.54 14.54 -20.89
N PHE A 56 2.47 15.80 -20.50
CA PHE A 56 1.91 16.20 -19.20
C PHE A 56 0.42 16.51 -19.34
N ASN A 57 -0.41 15.79 -18.61
CA ASN A 57 -1.81 16.07 -18.46
C ASN A 57 -2.13 16.38 -17.00
N SER A 58 -3.04 17.33 -16.78
CA SER A 58 -3.54 17.61 -15.43
C SER A 58 -4.48 16.51 -14.98
N ALA A 59 -4.28 16.00 -13.77
CA ALA A 59 -5.23 15.11 -13.09
C ALA A 59 -6.41 15.88 -12.47
N THR A 60 -6.44 17.22 -12.59
CA THR A 60 -7.56 18.04 -12.16
C THR A 60 -8.52 18.25 -13.32
N ASP A 61 -9.80 17.93 -13.12
CA ASP A 61 -10.84 18.21 -14.09
C ASP A 61 -11.41 19.61 -13.82
N PRO A 62 -11.15 20.61 -14.69
CA PRO A 62 -11.69 21.95 -14.54
C PRO A 62 -13.21 22.01 -14.71
N THR A 63 -13.84 20.97 -15.27
CA THR A 63 -15.28 20.89 -15.51
C THR A 63 -16.05 20.21 -14.38
N GLY A 64 -15.35 19.55 -13.44
CA GLY A 64 -15.93 18.87 -12.27
C GLY A 64 -16.78 17.63 -12.60
N LYS A 65 -16.79 17.16 -13.85
CA LYS A 65 -17.59 16.00 -14.30
C LYS A 65 -16.83 14.66 -14.27
N GLY A 66 -15.50 14.70 -14.11
CA GLY A 66 -14.66 13.50 -14.12
C GLY A 66 -14.56 12.84 -12.74
N LEU A 67 -15.44 11.90 -12.43
CA LEU A 67 -15.39 11.13 -11.18
C LEU A 67 -14.03 10.42 -10.99
N HIS A 68 -13.39 9.98 -12.07
CA HIS A 68 -12.10 9.31 -12.05
C HIS A 68 -10.94 10.23 -11.59
N LEU A 69 -10.98 11.50 -11.96
CA LEU A 69 -9.93 12.46 -11.60
C LEU A 69 -9.94 12.84 -10.11
N ARG A 70 -11.09 12.77 -9.45
CA ARG A 70 -11.22 12.99 -8.00
C ARG A 70 -10.45 11.92 -7.20
N ASN A 71 -10.38 10.69 -7.68
CA ASN A 71 -9.66 9.61 -7.01
C ASN A 71 -8.14 9.83 -7.05
N PHE A 72 -7.61 10.47 -8.09
CA PHE A 72 -6.19 10.79 -8.19
C PHE A 72 -5.80 11.92 -7.24
N THR A 73 -6.56 12.99 -7.22
CA THR A 73 -6.30 14.15 -6.32
C THR A 73 -6.41 13.76 -4.85
N ALA A 74 -7.35 12.87 -4.48
CA ALA A 74 -7.46 12.33 -3.13
C ALA A 74 -6.22 11.51 -2.70
N LYS A 75 -5.48 10.94 -3.65
CA LYS A 75 -4.21 10.24 -3.42
C LYS A 75 -2.98 11.15 -3.54
N GLY A 76 -3.18 12.45 -3.70
CA GLY A 76 -2.10 13.44 -3.86
C GLY A 76 -1.45 13.38 -5.25
N VAL A 77 -2.14 12.86 -6.25
CA VAL A 77 -1.69 12.81 -7.65
C VAL A 77 -2.38 13.93 -8.41
N TYR A 78 -1.57 14.84 -8.96
CA TYR A 78 -2.07 16.01 -9.70
C TYR A 78 -1.64 16.00 -11.17
N ILE A 79 -0.70 15.13 -11.54
CA ILE A 79 -0.10 15.08 -12.87
C ILE A 79 -0.20 13.65 -13.42
N LEU A 80 -0.61 13.54 -14.67
CA LEU A 80 -0.57 12.32 -15.45
C LEU A 80 0.48 12.48 -16.54
N LEU A 81 1.37 11.52 -16.66
CA LEU A 81 2.45 11.48 -17.62
C LEU A 81 2.18 10.33 -18.60
N TYR A 82 2.18 10.63 -19.87
CA TYR A 82 2.03 9.64 -20.94
C TYR A 82 3.34 9.54 -21.71
N GLN A 83 3.94 8.37 -21.72
CA GLN A 83 5.19 8.08 -22.43
C GLN A 83 5.09 8.43 -23.91
N ARG A 84 6.16 9.03 -24.43
CA ARG A 84 6.40 9.22 -25.86
C ARG A 84 7.83 8.80 -26.18
N GLY A 85 7.98 8.03 -27.25
CA GLY A 85 9.30 7.52 -27.66
C GLY A 85 9.86 6.45 -26.72
N ASP A 86 11.12 6.10 -26.93
CA ASP A 86 11.79 5.02 -26.21
C ASP A 86 12.28 5.51 -24.83
N PRO A 87 11.90 4.86 -23.74
CA PRO A 87 12.36 5.20 -22.41
C PRO A 87 13.76 4.64 -22.14
N THR A 88 14.49 5.27 -21.24
CA THR A 88 15.74 4.75 -20.69
C THR A 88 15.51 4.39 -19.23
N TYR A 89 15.89 3.17 -18.85
CA TYR A 89 15.72 2.66 -17.50
C TYR A 89 17.05 2.63 -16.77
N ASP A 90 17.07 3.05 -15.50
CA ASP A 90 18.21 2.98 -14.61
C ASP A 90 17.79 2.37 -13.27
N ASP A 91 18.34 1.20 -12.96
CA ASP A 91 18.03 0.41 -11.78
C ASP A 91 18.96 0.74 -10.58
N THR A 92 19.75 1.79 -10.63
CA THR A 92 20.78 2.11 -9.62
C THR A 92 20.21 2.20 -8.20
N ASN A 93 18.98 2.62 -8.03
CA ASN A 93 18.29 2.71 -6.74
C ASN A 93 17.24 1.60 -6.52
N ALA A 94 17.14 0.65 -7.42
CA ALA A 94 16.30 -0.53 -7.26
C ALA A 94 16.80 -1.32 -6.04
N GLY A 95 15.90 -1.66 -5.12
CA GLY A 95 16.27 -2.40 -3.91
C GLY A 95 16.59 -1.55 -2.68
N ALA A 96 16.46 -0.23 -2.75
CA ALA A 96 16.63 0.62 -1.56
C ALA A 96 15.71 0.16 -0.41
N LEU A 97 16.21 0.23 0.82
CA LEU A 97 15.50 -0.21 2.03
C LEU A 97 14.11 0.45 2.20
N LYS A 98 13.94 1.63 1.63
CA LYS A 98 12.68 2.39 1.55
C LYS A 98 11.55 1.60 0.88
N TYR A 99 11.88 0.73 -0.09
CA TYR A 99 10.91 -0.04 -0.87
C TYR A 99 10.74 -1.49 -0.38
N LEU A 100 11.42 -1.85 0.72
CA LEU A 100 11.30 -3.17 1.34
C LEU A 100 9.84 -3.59 1.62
N PRO A 101 8.94 -2.71 2.12
CA PRO A 101 7.55 -3.08 2.37
C PRO A 101 6.80 -3.52 1.11
N GLN A 102 7.00 -2.82 -0.02
CA GLN A 102 6.37 -3.17 -1.30
C GLN A 102 6.87 -4.52 -1.83
N ARG A 103 8.18 -4.80 -1.66
CA ARG A 103 8.78 -6.09 -2.02
C ARG A 103 8.21 -7.22 -1.18
N ILE A 104 8.09 -7.03 0.14
CA ILE A 104 7.45 -8.00 1.05
C ILE A 104 5.99 -8.23 0.62
N ALA A 105 5.22 -7.17 0.35
CA ALA A 105 3.84 -7.27 -0.08
C ALA A 105 3.71 -8.07 -1.39
N ARG A 106 4.61 -7.84 -2.36
CA ARG A 106 4.65 -8.59 -3.62
C ARG A 106 4.96 -10.07 -3.38
N THR A 107 6.02 -10.38 -2.63
CA THR A 107 6.41 -11.78 -2.32
C THR A 107 5.29 -12.53 -1.59
N LEU A 108 4.61 -11.88 -0.64
CA LEU A 108 3.45 -12.46 0.03
C LEU A 108 2.29 -12.68 -0.95
N GLY A 109 2.00 -11.72 -1.82
CA GLY A 109 1.00 -11.85 -2.86
C GLY A 109 1.26 -13.01 -3.81
N GLU A 110 2.48 -13.14 -4.33
CA GLU A 110 2.91 -14.25 -5.18
C GLU A 110 2.84 -15.61 -4.45
N THR A 111 3.15 -15.64 -3.16
CA THR A 111 3.04 -16.86 -2.35
C THR A 111 1.58 -17.29 -2.19
N ILE A 112 0.68 -16.34 -1.99
CA ILE A 112 -0.76 -16.60 -1.93
C ILE A 112 -1.25 -17.16 -3.27
N GLU A 113 -0.90 -16.53 -4.40
CA GLU A 113 -1.30 -16.98 -5.73
C GLU A 113 -0.82 -18.39 -6.07
N ARG A 114 0.38 -18.76 -5.62
CA ARG A 114 0.92 -20.13 -5.84
C ARG A 114 0.25 -21.19 -4.95
N SER A 115 -0.34 -20.77 -3.83
CA SER A 115 -0.85 -21.70 -2.80
C SER A 115 -2.36 -21.90 -2.87
N TYR A 116 -3.09 -20.99 -3.51
CA TYR A 116 -4.55 -20.98 -3.54
C TYR A 116 -5.06 -20.85 -4.98
N SER A 117 -6.34 -21.15 -5.20
CA SER A 117 -6.98 -20.91 -6.49
C SER A 117 -7.05 -19.38 -6.77
N GLU A 118 -7.22 -19.02 -8.05
CA GLU A 118 -7.25 -17.63 -8.49
C GLU A 118 -8.25 -16.79 -7.67
N ARG A 119 -9.47 -17.27 -7.50
CA ARG A 119 -10.53 -16.57 -6.74
C ARG A 119 -10.21 -16.46 -5.24
N GLU A 120 -9.75 -17.56 -4.62
CA GLU A 120 -9.38 -17.57 -3.21
C GLU A 120 -8.15 -16.71 -2.95
N GLY A 121 -7.14 -16.77 -3.84
CA GLY A 121 -5.93 -15.96 -3.79
C GLY A 121 -6.25 -14.47 -3.89
N ALA A 122 -7.11 -14.07 -4.82
CA ALA A 122 -7.58 -12.69 -4.97
C ALA A 122 -8.27 -12.19 -3.69
N PHE A 123 -9.14 -13.01 -3.11
CA PHE A 123 -9.81 -12.71 -1.84
C PHE A 123 -8.83 -12.55 -0.68
N LEU A 124 -7.86 -13.47 -0.53
CA LEU A 124 -6.85 -13.40 0.52
C LEU A 124 -5.91 -12.20 0.36
N ARG A 125 -5.53 -11.84 -0.86
CA ARG A 125 -4.74 -10.62 -1.14
C ARG A 125 -5.51 -9.37 -0.74
N ALA A 126 -6.78 -9.27 -1.12
CA ALA A 126 -7.62 -8.16 -0.73
C ALA A 126 -7.77 -8.05 0.79
N LEU A 127 -7.98 -9.19 1.46
CA LEU A 127 -8.18 -9.26 2.91
C LEU A 127 -6.89 -8.93 3.70
N LEU A 128 -5.77 -9.56 3.34
CA LEU A 128 -4.53 -9.48 4.13
C LEU A 128 -3.64 -8.31 3.76
N LEU A 129 -3.58 -7.97 2.47
CA LEU A 129 -2.69 -6.91 1.95
C LEU A 129 -3.45 -5.64 1.56
N GLY A 130 -4.78 -5.71 1.49
CA GLY A 130 -5.62 -4.60 1.01
C GLY A 130 -5.59 -4.42 -0.50
N ASP A 131 -5.01 -5.37 -1.23
CA ASP A 131 -4.89 -5.34 -2.68
C ASP A 131 -6.14 -5.92 -3.36
N LYS A 132 -7.05 -5.03 -3.73
CA LYS A 132 -8.36 -5.39 -4.32
C LYS A 132 -8.34 -5.55 -5.84
N LYS A 133 -7.18 -5.40 -6.48
CA LYS A 133 -7.07 -5.34 -7.95
C LYS A 133 -7.46 -6.64 -8.62
N TYR A 134 -7.23 -7.75 -7.94
CA TYR A 134 -7.49 -9.10 -8.44
C TYR A 134 -8.87 -9.64 -8.06
N LEU A 135 -9.66 -8.85 -7.33
CA LEU A 135 -11.00 -9.25 -6.92
C LEU A 135 -11.99 -8.98 -8.05
N ASP A 136 -12.77 -9.98 -8.41
CA ASP A 136 -13.81 -9.83 -9.41
C ASP A 136 -14.85 -8.78 -9.00
N GLU A 137 -15.40 -8.05 -9.98
CA GLU A 137 -16.42 -7.03 -9.74
C GLU A 137 -17.67 -7.60 -9.08
N GLU A 138 -18.04 -8.84 -9.44
CA GLU A 138 -19.16 -9.55 -8.83
C GLU A 138 -18.93 -9.85 -7.35
N ASP A 139 -17.73 -10.35 -6.99
CA ASP A 139 -17.37 -10.61 -5.60
C ASP A 139 -17.29 -9.32 -4.78
N ALA A 140 -16.74 -8.25 -5.37
CA ALA A 140 -16.69 -6.94 -4.74
C ALA A 140 -18.09 -6.34 -4.50
N SER A 141 -19.02 -6.51 -5.45
CA SER A 141 -20.41 -6.08 -5.33
C SER A 141 -21.15 -6.86 -4.26
N ASN A 142 -21.04 -8.20 -4.28
CA ASN A 142 -21.68 -9.08 -3.30
C ASN A 142 -21.21 -8.74 -1.86
N LEU A 143 -19.91 -8.50 -1.65
CA LEU A 143 -19.37 -8.09 -0.37
C LEU A 143 -19.88 -6.70 0.07
N SER A 144 -20.12 -5.82 -0.88
CA SER A 144 -20.69 -4.49 -0.61
C SER A 144 -22.15 -4.59 -0.19
N GLU A 145 -22.94 -5.43 -0.85
CA GLU A 145 -24.36 -5.63 -0.55
C GLU A 145 -24.58 -6.22 0.84
N VAL A 146 -23.74 -7.16 1.28
CA VAL A 146 -23.78 -7.71 2.65
C VAL A 146 -23.09 -6.80 3.68
N GLY A 147 -22.65 -5.59 3.30
CA GLY A 147 -22.04 -4.63 4.21
C GLY A 147 -20.61 -4.96 4.65
N LEU A 148 -19.94 -5.93 4.01
CA LEU A 148 -18.60 -6.39 4.36
C LEU A 148 -17.47 -5.63 3.63
N SER A 149 -17.79 -4.58 2.87
CA SER A 149 -16.77 -3.76 2.16
C SER A 149 -15.69 -3.20 3.09
N HIS A 150 -16.02 -2.94 4.35
CA HIS A 150 -15.08 -2.44 5.36
C HIS A 150 -14.08 -3.52 5.83
N VAL A 151 -14.43 -4.80 5.74
CA VAL A 151 -13.54 -5.93 6.08
C VAL A 151 -12.47 -6.10 5.01
N MET A 152 -12.80 -5.81 3.74
CA MET A 152 -11.87 -5.84 2.62
C MET A 152 -10.89 -4.64 2.62
N ALA A 153 -11.13 -3.63 3.41
CA ALA A 153 -10.15 -2.60 3.67
C ALA A 153 -9.30 -3.06 4.86
N VAL A 154 -7.98 -3.15 4.69
CA VAL A 154 -7.11 -3.51 5.82
C VAL A 154 -7.39 -2.53 6.97
N SER A 155 -7.83 -3.07 8.08
CA SER A 155 -8.40 -2.31 9.20
C SER A 155 -7.61 -2.54 10.49
N GLY A 156 -7.92 -1.74 11.50
CA GLY A 156 -7.38 -1.92 12.84
C GLY A 156 -7.66 -3.30 13.44
N LEU A 157 -8.72 -3.99 12.99
CA LEU A 157 -9.04 -5.35 13.41
C LEU A 157 -7.92 -6.34 13.10
N HIS A 158 -7.27 -6.22 11.93
CA HIS A 158 -6.15 -7.07 11.55
C HIS A 158 -4.95 -6.88 12.48
N CYS A 159 -4.67 -5.64 12.90
CA CYS A 159 -3.62 -5.36 13.88
C CYS A 159 -3.97 -5.93 15.25
N CYS A 160 -5.23 -5.82 15.68
CA CYS A 160 -5.71 -6.41 16.93
C CYS A 160 -5.60 -7.94 16.92
N PHE A 161 -6.00 -8.58 15.82
CA PHE A 161 -5.89 -10.03 15.64
C PHE A 161 -4.43 -10.48 15.72
N LEU A 162 -3.53 -9.82 14.99
CA LEU A 162 -2.10 -10.11 14.99
C LEU A 162 -1.50 -9.96 16.40
N ALA A 163 -1.81 -8.85 17.07
CA ALA A 163 -1.33 -8.61 18.43
C ALA A 163 -1.86 -9.65 19.43
N SER A 164 -3.12 -10.06 19.30
CA SER A 164 -3.74 -11.10 20.12
C SER A 164 -3.12 -12.46 19.88
N LEU A 165 -2.86 -12.81 18.62
CA LEU A 165 -2.19 -14.05 18.24
C LEU A 165 -0.80 -14.16 18.87
N ILE A 166 0.01 -13.09 18.74
CA ILE A 166 1.34 -13.05 19.35
C ILE A 166 1.23 -13.14 20.88
N GLY A 167 0.28 -12.41 21.45
CA GLY A 167 0.00 -12.46 22.89
C GLY A 167 -0.32 -13.87 23.38
N SER A 168 -1.14 -14.60 22.65
CA SER A 168 -1.53 -15.98 22.95
C SER A 168 -0.33 -16.94 22.86
N LEU A 169 0.53 -16.77 21.85
CA LEU A 169 1.71 -17.63 21.66
C LEU A 169 2.79 -17.38 22.72
N MET A 170 2.96 -16.13 23.16
CA MET A 170 4.04 -15.77 24.10
C MET A 170 3.62 -15.87 25.57
N GLY A 171 2.33 -15.89 25.86
CA GLY A 171 1.78 -15.93 27.21
C GLY A 171 2.06 -14.66 28.03
N ASP A 172 1.45 -14.58 29.23
CA ASP A 172 1.48 -13.37 30.05
C ASP A 172 2.75 -13.15 30.87
N LYS A 173 3.56 -14.20 31.03
CA LYS A 173 4.76 -14.14 31.91
C LYS A 173 5.88 -13.25 31.35
N ARG A 174 5.92 -12.99 30.04
CA ARG A 174 6.99 -12.23 29.37
C ARG A 174 6.50 -10.92 28.77
N LYS A 175 5.82 -10.09 29.57
CA LYS A 175 5.21 -8.83 29.10
C LYS A 175 6.17 -7.92 28.29
N LYS A 176 7.42 -7.75 28.77
CA LYS A 176 8.43 -6.93 28.07
C LYS A 176 8.79 -7.50 26.70
N LEU A 177 9.00 -8.83 26.61
CA LEU A 177 9.35 -9.49 25.34
C LEU A 177 8.16 -9.42 24.38
N ARG A 178 6.94 -9.63 24.88
CA ARG A 178 5.71 -9.49 24.08
C ARG A 178 5.61 -8.10 23.44
N CYS A 179 5.83 -7.03 24.20
CA CYS A 179 5.85 -5.67 23.67
C CYS A 179 6.96 -5.48 22.62
N ALA A 180 8.17 -5.97 22.91
CA ALA A 180 9.32 -5.83 22.02
C ALA A 180 9.16 -6.56 20.69
N VAL A 181 8.33 -7.62 20.62
CA VAL A 181 8.04 -8.37 19.39
C VAL A 181 6.79 -7.82 18.70
N THR A 182 5.71 -7.60 19.45
CA THR A 182 4.41 -7.23 18.88
C THR A 182 4.45 -5.85 18.25
N ILE A 183 5.05 -4.85 18.92
CA ILE A 183 5.05 -3.48 18.42
C ILE A 183 5.77 -3.35 17.09
N PRO A 184 7.02 -3.82 16.91
CA PRO A 184 7.66 -3.78 15.60
C PRO A 184 6.89 -4.54 14.52
N LEU A 185 6.28 -5.68 14.86
CA LEU A 185 5.58 -6.52 13.90
C LEU A 185 4.28 -5.88 13.39
N ILE A 186 3.48 -5.23 14.26
CA ILE A 186 2.28 -4.50 13.81
C ILE A 186 2.64 -3.27 12.98
N PHE A 187 3.74 -2.57 13.30
CA PHE A 187 4.23 -1.47 12.46
C PHE A 187 4.78 -1.97 11.12
N LEU A 188 5.50 -3.09 11.09
CA LEU A 188 5.93 -3.72 9.83
C LEU A 188 4.72 -4.08 8.98
N TYR A 189 3.67 -4.67 9.58
CA TYR A 189 2.43 -4.96 8.87
C TYR A 189 1.77 -3.69 8.33
N ALA A 190 1.73 -2.61 9.12
CA ALA A 190 1.22 -1.32 8.66
C ALA A 190 2.02 -0.76 7.47
N PHE A 191 3.34 -0.93 7.44
CA PHE A 191 4.19 -0.55 6.31
C PHE A 191 3.87 -1.36 5.06
N VAL A 192 3.74 -2.68 5.19
CA VAL A 192 3.43 -3.60 4.08
C VAL A 192 2.07 -3.27 3.45
N THR A 193 1.08 -2.90 4.26
CA THR A 193 -0.29 -2.59 3.82
C THR A 193 -0.52 -1.13 3.43
N GLY A 194 0.55 -0.30 3.39
CA GLY A 194 0.51 1.06 2.85
C GLY A 194 0.16 2.16 3.84
N LEU A 195 0.35 1.96 5.15
CA LEU A 195 0.22 2.99 6.22
C LEU A 195 -1.12 3.73 6.20
N THR A 196 -2.23 3.04 6.02
CA THR A 196 -3.52 3.70 6.05
C THR A 196 -3.79 4.35 7.41
N PRO A 197 -4.50 5.49 7.50
CA PRO A 197 -4.77 6.18 8.75
C PRO A 197 -5.45 5.29 9.79
N SER A 198 -6.30 4.36 9.35
CA SER A 198 -7.00 3.41 10.23
C SER A 198 -6.03 2.43 10.90
N ILE A 199 -5.09 1.86 10.13
CA ILE A 199 -4.08 0.93 10.64
C ILE A 199 -3.11 1.64 11.57
N LEU A 200 -2.63 2.82 11.16
CA LEU A 200 -1.68 3.60 11.97
C LEU A 200 -2.26 3.95 13.33
N ARG A 201 -3.53 4.39 13.38
CA ARG A 201 -4.23 4.65 14.62
C ARG A 201 -4.31 3.40 15.51
N ALA A 202 -4.66 2.24 14.94
CA ALA A 202 -4.71 0.98 15.66
C ALA A 202 -3.34 0.57 16.21
N CYS A 203 -2.27 0.69 15.42
CA CYS A 203 -0.91 0.39 15.87
C CYS A 203 -0.51 1.26 17.07
N ILE A 204 -0.81 2.57 17.02
CA ILE A 204 -0.52 3.49 18.13
C ILE A 204 -1.31 3.09 19.38
N MET A 205 -2.63 2.86 19.26
CA MET A 205 -3.49 2.50 20.40
C MET A 205 -3.06 1.17 21.03
N ILE A 206 -2.78 0.14 20.23
CA ILE A 206 -2.29 -1.16 20.72
C ILE A 206 -0.95 -0.97 21.44
N SER A 207 -0.03 -0.20 20.84
CA SER A 207 1.29 0.06 21.45
C SER A 207 1.16 0.77 22.79
N MET A 208 0.32 1.79 22.90
CA MET A 208 0.04 2.49 24.15
C MET A 208 -0.54 1.55 25.20
N GLY A 209 -1.55 0.74 24.83
CA GLY A 209 -2.16 -0.24 25.73
C GLY A 209 -1.19 -1.31 26.22
N MET A 210 -0.20 -1.70 25.40
CA MET A 210 0.82 -2.67 25.80
C MET A 210 1.93 -2.06 26.66
N ILE A 211 2.28 -0.80 26.45
CA ILE A 211 3.34 -0.10 27.20
C ILE A 211 2.83 0.40 28.56
N ALA A 212 1.59 0.84 28.68
CA ALA A 212 1.04 1.41 29.90
C ALA A 212 1.24 0.53 31.16
N PRO A 213 0.97 -0.79 31.12
CA PRO A 213 1.22 -1.67 32.26
C PRO A 213 2.71 -1.83 32.62
N LEU A 214 3.63 -1.62 31.64
CA LEU A 214 5.07 -1.67 31.90
C LEU A 214 5.57 -0.43 32.64
N LEU A 215 4.85 0.69 32.52
CA LEU A 215 5.10 1.95 33.20
C LEU A 215 4.36 2.06 34.55
N GLY A 216 3.71 0.97 35.00
CA GLY A 216 2.95 0.97 36.25
C GLY A 216 1.66 1.81 36.19
N ARG A 217 1.14 2.07 34.96
CA ARG A 217 -0.17 2.71 34.78
C ARG A 217 -1.22 1.65 34.51
N ASP A 218 -2.31 1.72 35.27
CA ASP A 218 -3.47 0.89 34.99
C ASP A 218 -4.08 1.32 33.65
N ASN A 219 -4.41 0.32 32.81
CA ASN A 219 -5.07 0.53 31.55
C ASN A 219 -6.54 0.83 31.83
N ASP A 220 -6.93 2.08 31.73
CA ASP A 220 -8.32 2.48 31.85
C ASP A 220 -8.91 2.64 30.42
N PRO A 221 -9.65 1.62 29.92
CA PRO A 221 -10.12 1.58 28.52
C PRO A 221 -10.96 2.80 28.12
N PRO A 222 -11.82 3.38 28.98
CA PRO A 222 -12.62 4.55 28.63
C PRO A 222 -11.81 5.82 28.38
N THR A 223 -10.61 5.93 28.97
CA THR A 223 -9.77 7.13 28.85
C THR A 223 -8.81 7.04 27.64
N SER A 224 -8.74 5.87 26.99
CA SER A 224 -7.82 5.60 25.85
C SER A 224 -8.48 5.80 24.48
N ILE A 225 -9.73 6.23 24.42
CA ILE A 225 -10.51 6.57 23.21
C ILE A 225 -10.56 8.08 23.09
#